data_ede29511dc1f3d9f8700f563a67ee7b7
#
_entry.id   ede29511dc1f3d9f8700f563a67ee7b7
#
_cell.length_a   1.000
_cell.length_b   1.000
_cell.length_c   1.000
_cell.angle_alpha   90.00
_cell.angle_beta   90.00
_cell.angle_gamma   90.00
#
_symmetry.space_group_name_H-M   'P 1'
#
loop_
_entity.id
_entity.type
_entity.pdbx_description
1 polymer ?
#
loop_
_entity_poly.entity_id
_entity_poly.type
_entity_poly.pdbx_seq_one_letter_code
_entity_poly.pdbx_strand_id
1 'polypeptide(L)'
;MTSLLSIRNLSLGYFNGKERNLLFENLNLDLNAGELVCFMGPNGIGKSTLIRTLAGLQKPVSGTISTEKRIAVVLTDRVHAYNMTVRDLVTFGRYPYLNWDIKLNDEDNAIIDRSISQVNIEHLADKNIEELSDGQLQMTMIARALAQETEILLLDEPTAHLDLNNRVEIMNLLRHLARATNNAILIATHELDLALQTADKIWLATSNKKILTGLPEDLVLDGSFDDVFQLKGFDLKTGKMSHEPHRKISVQLDGEGHEYLWTKNALERSGYEIATDLPARQAGSQIKITLINEGGKTIWKISSAKKNQSCKTLAQLLSILES
;
A
#
# COMPACT_ATOMS: atom_id res chain seq x y z
N MET A 1 -22.48 -9.22 5.56
CA MET A 1 -22.02 -7.99 4.90
C MET A 1 -22.85 -7.79 3.64
N THR A 2 -23.23 -6.56 3.33
CA THR A 2 -24.06 -6.26 2.15
C THR A 2 -23.14 -5.99 0.97
N SER A 3 -23.26 -6.77 -0.10
CA SER A 3 -22.53 -6.55 -1.34
C SER A 3 -23.10 -5.32 -2.06
N LEU A 4 -22.26 -4.33 -2.36
CA LEU A 4 -22.61 -3.14 -3.15
C LEU A 4 -22.32 -3.32 -4.63
N LEU A 5 -21.34 -4.14 -4.98
CA LEU A 5 -20.99 -4.48 -6.36
C LEU A 5 -20.65 -5.96 -6.46
N SER A 6 -21.28 -6.65 -7.39
CA SER A 6 -21.06 -8.06 -7.67
C SER A 6 -20.53 -8.27 -9.08
N ILE A 7 -19.48 -9.04 -9.19
CA ILE A 7 -18.82 -9.44 -10.43
C ILE A 7 -19.06 -10.93 -10.63
N ARG A 8 -19.59 -11.32 -11.80
CA ARG A 8 -19.89 -12.72 -12.11
C ARG A 8 -19.38 -13.11 -13.50
N ASN A 9 -18.54 -14.13 -13.55
CA ASN A 9 -17.91 -14.68 -14.75
C ASN A 9 -17.27 -13.60 -15.65
N LEU A 10 -16.74 -12.54 -15.04
CA LEU A 10 -16.20 -11.39 -15.74
C LEU A 10 -14.87 -11.76 -16.37
N SER A 11 -14.73 -11.49 -17.66
CA SER A 11 -13.45 -11.54 -18.37
C SER A 11 -13.15 -10.18 -18.98
N LEU A 12 -11.91 -9.72 -18.81
CA LEU A 12 -11.46 -8.42 -19.32
C LEU A 12 -10.14 -8.53 -20.04
N GLY A 13 -9.94 -7.58 -20.96
CA GLY A 13 -8.78 -7.53 -21.82
C GLY A 13 -8.99 -6.58 -22.99
N TYR A 14 -8.22 -6.76 -24.02
CA TYR A 14 -8.24 -5.93 -25.21
C TYR A 14 -8.51 -6.75 -26.47
N PHE A 15 -9.14 -6.11 -27.45
CA PHE A 15 -9.28 -6.65 -28.78
C PHE A 15 -8.20 -6.07 -29.69
N ASN A 16 -7.39 -6.92 -30.29
CA ASN A 16 -6.48 -6.54 -31.35
C ASN A 16 -6.97 -7.16 -32.67
N GLY A 17 -7.81 -6.41 -33.39
CA GLY A 17 -8.54 -6.93 -34.53
C GLY A 17 -9.52 -8.07 -34.11
N LYS A 18 -9.25 -9.29 -34.56
CA LYS A 18 -10.04 -10.49 -34.22
C LYS A 18 -9.48 -11.26 -33.00
N GLU A 19 -8.27 -10.95 -32.57
CA GLU A 19 -7.63 -11.63 -31.46
C GLU A 19 -8.05 -10.99 -30.13
N ARG A 20 -8.33 -11.87 -29.15
CA ARG A 20 -8.66 -11.47 -27.78
C ARG A 20 -7.42 -11.63 -26.91
N ASN A 21 -6.90 -10.55 -26.39
CA ASN A 21 -5.87 -10.58 -25.35
C ASN A 21 -6.54 -10.43 -23.99
N LEU A 22 -6.83 -11.55 -23.34
CA LEU A 22 -7.47 -11.58 -22.04
C LEU A 22 -6.42 -11.33 -20.93
N LEU A 23 -6.71 -10.39 -20.05
CA LEU A 23 -5.94 -10.10 -18.83
C LEU A 23 -6.45 -10.93 -17.66
N PHE A 24 -7.77 -11.01 -17.52
CA PHE A 24 -8.43 -11.82 -16.49
C PHE A 24 -9.59 -12.60 -17.10
N GLU A 25 -9.87 -13.77 -16.52
CA GLU A 25 -10.88 -14.70 -17.01
C GLU A 25 -11.76 -15.23 -15.88
N ASN A 26 -13.07 -15.22 -16.11
CA ASN A 26 -14.07 -15.82 -15.23
C ASN A 26 -14.00 -15.35 -13.77
N LEU A 27 -13.78 -14.04 -13.56
CA LEU A 27 -13.74 -13.45 -12.24
C LEU A 27 -15.11 -13.50 -11.57
N ASN A 28 -15.13 -13.90 -10.29
CA ASN A 28 -16.28 -13.85 -9.41
C ASN A 28 -15.85 -13.17 -8.12
N LEU A 29 -16.25 -11.92 -7.92
CA LEU A 29 -15.81 -11.07 -6.83
C LEU A 29 -16.98 -10.25 -6.30
N ASP A 30 -16.91 -9.89 -5.03
CA ASP A 30 -17.88 -9.03 -4.37
C ASP A 30 -17.15 -7.92 -3.61
N LEU A 31 -17.65 -6.69 -3.75
CA LEU A 31 -17.20 -5.54 -2.99
C LEU A 31 -18.32 -5.15 -2.01
N ASN A 32 -18.01 -5.19 -0.71
CA ASN A 32 -19.01 -5.01 0.33
C ASN A 32 -18.95 -3.62 0.95
N ALA A 33 -20.09 -3.21 1.52
CA ALA A 33 -20.19 -1.97 2.28
C ALA A 33 -19.23 -1.96 3.48
N GLY A 34 -18.58 -0.82 3.71
CA GLY A 34 -17.66 -0.61 4.82
C GLY A 34 -16.29 -1.28 4.66
N GLU A 35 -16.00 -1.93 3.52
CA GLU A 35 -14.72 -2.58 3.26
C GLU A 35 -13.77 -1.68 2.48
N LEU A 36 -12.50 -1.65 2.90
CA LEU A 36 -11.37 -1.21 2.09
C LEU A 36 -10.70 -2.43 1.47
N VAL A 37 -10.80 -2.55 0.14
CA VAL A 37 -10.17 -3.63 -0.62
C VAL A 37 -8.96 -3.09 -1.38
N CYS A 38 -7.79 -3.72 -1.25
CA CYS A 38 -6.63 -3.41 -2.07
C CYS A 38 -6.46 -4.45 -3.18
N PHE A 39 -6.48 -4.00 -4.42
CA PHE A 39 -6.20 -4.82 -5.59
C PHE A 39 -4.73 -4.72 -5.96
N MET A 40 -4.03 -5.83 -5.82
CA MET A 40 -2.58 -5.93 -5.94
C MET A 40 -2.14 -6.89 -7.03
N GLY A 41 -0.94 -6.72 -7.50
CA GLY A 41 -0.30 -7.59 -8.48
C GLY A 41 0.81 -6.87 -9.26
N PRO A 42 1.61 -7.60 -10.04
CA PRO A 42 2.71 -7.06 -10.82
C PRO A 42 2.28 -5.91 -11.75
N ASN A 43 3.24 -5.06 -12.12
CA ASN A 43 2.98 -4.01 -13.09
C ASN A 43 2.56 -4.60 -14.44
N GLY A 44 1.59 -3.96 -15.10
CA GLY A 44 1.06 -4.42 -16.38
C GLY A 44 0.08 -5.59 -16.31
N ILE A 45 -0.24 -6.14 -15.13
CA ILE A 45 -1.16 -7.28 -14.97
C ILE A 45 -2.61 -6.93 -15.34
N GLY A 46 -2.97 -5.63 -15.40
CA GLY A 46 -4.33 -5.19 -15.76
C GLY A 46 -5.10 -4.51 -14.64
N LYS A 47 -4.43 -3.98 -13.60
CA LYS A 47 -5.09 -3.31 -12.46
C LYS A 47 -5.96 -2.15 -12.92
N SER A 48 -5.41 -1.19 -13.66
CA SER A 48 -6.15 -0.04 -14.18
C SER A 48 -7.28 -0.46 -15.15
N THR A 49 -7.09 -1.55 -15.89
CA THR A 49 -8.12 -2.10 -16.78
C THR A 49 -9.33 -2.60 -15.97
N LEU A 50 -9.09 -3.28 -14.85
CA LEU A 50 -10.18 -3.72 -13.97
C LEU A 50 -10.91 -2.49 -13.39
N ILE A 51 -10.19 -1.52 -12.83
CA ILE A 51 -10.80 -0.28 -12.29
C ILE A 51 -11.67 0.41 -13.35
N ARG A 52 -11.14 0.64 -14.56
CA ARG A 52 -11.88 1.28 -15.67
C ARG A 52 -13.10 0.45 -16.10
N THR A 53 -12.98 -0.88 -16.07
CA THR A 53 -14.11 -1.77 -16.41
C THR A 53 -15.20 -1.72 -15.34
N LEU A 54 -14.84 -1.73 -14.05
CA LEU A 54 -15.80 -1.59 -12.96
C LEU A 54 -16.47 -0.23 -12.93
N ALA A 55 -15.75 0.83 -13.30
CA ALA A 55 -16.27 2.20 -13.43
C ALA A 55 -17.16 2.40 -14.69
N GLY A 56 -17.30 1.37 -15.53
CA GLY A 56 -18.06 1.48 -16.79
C GLY A 56 -17.35 2.26 -17.91
N LEU A 57 -16.08 2.65 -17.71
CA LEU A 57 -15.28 3.38 -18.69
C LEU A 57 -14.73 2.48 -19.79
N GLN A 58 -14.70 1.16 -19.54
CA GLN A 58 -14.30 0.15 -20.51
C GLN A 58 -15.29 -1.02 -20.46
N LYS A 59 -15.67 -1.53 -21.63
CA LYS A 59 -16.56 -2.71 -21.71
C LYS A 59 -15.80 -4.00 -21.36
N PRO A 60 -16.41 -4.89 -20.57
CA PRO A 60 -15.84 -6.23 -20.37
C PRO A 60 -15.88 -7.04 -21.66
N VAL A 61 -15.03 -8.06 -21.75
CA VAL A 61 -15.05 -9.03 -22.86
C VAL A 61 -16.24 -9.99 -22.71
N SER A 62 -16.54 -10.41 -21.46
CA SER A 62 -17.70 -11.24 -21.12
C SER A 62 -18.02 -11.11 -19.63
N GLY A 63 -19.15 -11.68 -19.22
CA GLY A 63 -19.61 -11.65 -17.83
C GLY A 63 -20.43 -10.41 -17.50
N THR A 64 -20.72 -10.25 -16.22
CA THR A 64 -21.60 -9.17 -15.73
C THR A 64 -21.02 -8.48 -14.52
N ILE A 65 -21.25 -7.17 -14.44
CA ILE A 65 -21.05 -6.34 -13.27
C ILE A 65 -22.43 -5.86 -12.84
N SER A 66 -22.83 -6.18 -11.63
CA SER A 66 -24.14 -5.83 -11.09
C SER A 66 -23.98 -4.92 -9.90
N THR A 67 -24.56 -3.74 -9.98
CA THR A 67 -24.68 -2.78 -8.89
C THR A 67 -25.88 -1.87 -9.13
N GLU A 68 -26.61 -1.55 -8.07
CA GLU A 68 -27.64 -0.49 -8.07
C GLU A 68 -27.06 0.83 -7.53
N LYS A 69 -25.77 0.84 -7.18
CA LYS A 69 -25.08 1.94 -6.53
C LYS A 69 -24.28 2.74 -7.51
N ARG A 70 -24.12 4.02 -7.21
CA ARG A 70 -23.27 4.92 -8.01
C ARG A 70 -21.81 4.69 -7.67
N ILE A 71 -20.97 4.89 -8.66
CA ILE A 71 -19.52 4.69 -8.56
C ILE A 71 -18.81 6.02 -8.84
N ALA A 72 -17.96 6.44 -7.90
CA ALA A 72 -16.97 7.48 -8.17
C ALA A 72 -15.62 6.82 -8.48
N VAL A 73 -14.83 7.48 -9.33
CA VAL A 73 -13.52 6.99 -9.71
C VAL A 73 -12.46 8.09 -9.64
N VAL A 74 -11.31 7.73 -9.09
CA VAL A 74 -10.07 8.53 -9.11
C VAL A 74 -9.05 7.74 -9.91
N LEU A 75 -8.65 8.26 -11.08
CA LEU A 75 -7.65 7.65 -11.95
C LEU A 75 -6.28 8.28 -11.71
N THR A 76 -5.24 7.60 -12.12
CA THR A 76 -3.84 8.03 -11.99
C THR A 76 -3.49 9.23 -12.87
N ASP A 77 -4.34 9.54 -13.89
CA ASP A 77 -4.09 10.63 -14.82
C ASP A 77 -4.05 11.98 -14.07
N ARG A 78 -2.98 12.76 -14.29
CA ARG A 78 -2.85 14.10 -13.69
C ARG A 78 -3.90 15.05 -14.28
N VAL A 79 -4.60 15.76 -13.40
CA VAL A 79 -5.47 16.86 -13.81
C VAL A 79 -4.61 18.08 -14.06
N HIS A 80 -4.64 18.57 -15.29
CA HIS A 80 -4.06 19.85 -15.69
C HIS A 80 -5.20 20.84 -15.93
N ALA A 81 -5.39 21.77 -15.03
CA ALA A 81 -6.35 22.85 -15.20
C ALA A 81 -5.69 24.14 -14.69
N TYR A 82 -5.91 25.22 -15.43
CA TYR A 82 -5.35 26.53 -15.12
C TYR A 82 -6.41 27.42 -14.47
N ASN A 83 -5.98 28.25 -13.52
CA ASN A 83 -6.85 29.19 -12.82
C ASN A 83 -8.07 28.53 -12.13
N MET A 84 -7.88 27.38 -11.54
CA MET A 84 -8.92 26.64 -10.84
C MET A 84 -8.51 26.45 -9.38
N THR A 85 -9.40 26.79 -8.46
CA THR A 85 -9.18 26.54 -7.02
C THR A 85 -9.48 25.09 -6.64
N VAL A 86 -9.03 24.68 -5.44
CA VAL A 86 -9.40 23.40 -4.83
C VAL A 86 -10.94 23.27 -4.77
N ARG A 87 -11.62 24.34 -4.31
CA ARG A 87 -13.08 24.36 -4.23
C ARG A 87 -13.74 24.18 -5.59
N ASP A 88 -13.23 24.84 -6.63
CA ASP A 88 -13.73 24.67 -7.99
C ASP A 88 -13.60 23.23 -8.46
N LEU A 89 -12.44 22.60 -8.22
CA LEU A 89 -12.22 21.21 -8.61
C LEU A 89 -13.15 20.24 -7.88
N VAL A 90 -13.39 20.44 -6.58
CA VAL A 90 -14.33 19.61 -5.80
C VAL A 90 -15.76 19.82 -6.28
N THR A 91 -16.12 21.04 -6.70
CA THR A 91 -17.44 21.37 -7.26
C THR A 91 -17.81 20.50 -8.48
N PHE A 92 -16.83 20.06 -9.29
CA PHE A 92 -17.12 19.12 -10.39
C PHE A 92 -17.70 17.79 -9.92
N GLY A 93 -17.51 17.41 -8.65
CA GLY A 93 -18.19 16.25 -8.06
C GLY A 93 -19.72 16.40 -8.05
N ARG A 94 -20.24 17.63 -8.04
CA ARG A 94 -21.69 17.90 -8.04
C ARG A 94 -22.31 17.98 -9.43
N TYR A 95 -21.50 18.10 -10.50
CA TYR A 95 -22.01 18.26 -11.88
C TYR A 95 -23.05 17.21 -12.31
N PRO A 96 -22.96 15.93 -11.94
CA PRO A 96 -23.97 14.93 -12.30
C PRO A 96 -25.37 15.22 -11.73
N TYR A 97 -25.48 16.14 -10.76
CA TYR A 97 -26.73 16.49 -10.07
C TYR A 97 -27.28 17.86 -10.47
N LEU A 98 -26.49 18.66 -11.21
CA LEU A 98 -26.87 19.99 -11.59
C LEU A 98 -27.83 19.99 -12.76
N ASN A 99 -28.74 20.97 -12.79
CA ASN A 99 -29.62 21.26 -13.91
C ASN A 99 -28.86 21.98 -15.04
N TRP A 100 -29.55 22.28 -16.14
CA TRP A 100 -29.00 22.96 -17.29
C TRP A 100 -28.38 24.35 -17.03
N ASP A 101 -28.79 25.02 -15.97
CA ASP A 101 -28.25 26.31 -15.54
C ASP A 101 -26.96 26.22 -14.74
N ILE A 102 -26.50 24.99 -14.41
CA ILE A 102 -25.24 24.68 -13.69
C ILE A 102 -25.12 25.52 -12.40
N LYS A 103 -26.24 25.76 -11.71
CA LYS A 103 -26.24 26.51 -10.47
C LYS A 103 -26.18 25.56 -9.26
N LEU A 104 -25.23 25.82 -8.39
CA LEU A 104 -25.15 25.18 -7.08
C LEU A 104 -26.22 25.74 -6.16
N ASN A 105 -26.90 24.89 -5.46
CA ASN A 105 -27.79 25.26 -4.35
C ASN A 105 -27.03 25.19 -3.00
N ASP A 106 -27.72 25.53 -1.90
CA ASP A 106 -27.11 25.51 -0.56
C ASP A 106 -26.69 24.08 -0.13
N GLU A 107 -27.43 23.05 -0.54
CA GLU A 107 -27.11 21.65 -0.27
C GLU A 107 -25.83 21.22 -1.00
N ASP A 108 -25.69 21.57 -2.27
CA ASP A 108 -24.47 21.30 -3.05
C ASP A 108 -23.25 21.97 -2.38
N ASN A 109 -23.38 23.22 -1.94
CA ASN A 109 -22.30 23.92 -1.25
C ASN A 109 -21.95 23.24 0.06
N ALA A 110 -22.92 22.80 0.85
CA ALA A 110 -22.70 22.06 2.09
C ALA A 110 -21.99 20.71 1.85
N ILE A 111 -22.32 20.03 0.76
CA ILE A 111 -21.67 18.77 0.36
C ILE A 111 -20.20 19.02 -0.05
N ILE A 112 -19.93 20.08 -0.81
CA ILE A 112 -18.58 20.48 -1.21
C ILE A 112 -17.74 20.77 0.05
N ASP A 113 -18.26 21.60 0.97
CA ASP A 113 -17.56 21.95 2.21
C ASP A 113 -17.28 20.71 3.07
N ARG A 114 -18.27 19.84 3.24
CA ARG A 114 -18.10 18.58 3.96
C ARG A 114 -17.04 17.68 3.29
N SER A 115 -17.03 17.57 1.97
CA SER A 115 -16.07 16.74 1.24
C SER A 115 -14.63 17.24 1.38
N ILE A 116 -14.44 18.58 1.36
CA ILE A 116 -13.15 19.22 1.61
C ILE A 116 -12.69 18.96 3.06
N SER A 117 -13.61 19.05 4.03
CA SER A 117 -13.32 18.80 5.44
C SER A 117 -13.00 17.34 5.72
N GLN A 118 -13.67 16.40 5.06
CA GLN A 118 -13.42 14.97 5.24
C GLN A 118 -11.99 14.55 4.86
N VAL A 119 -11.30 15.31 4.02
CA VAL A 119 -9.90 15.07 3.65
C VAL A 119 -8.91 16.08 4.26
N ASN A 120 -9.36 16.91 5.22
CA ASN A 120 -8.57 17.87 5.99
C ASN A 120 -7.83 18.93 5.15
N ILE A 121 -8.43 19.40 4.05
CA ILE A 121 -7.82 20.42 3.16
C ILE A 121 -8.59 21.75 3.14
N GLU A 122 -9.38 22.09 4.16
CA GLU A 122 -10.14 23.34 4.24
C GLU A 122 -9.26 24.56 4.06
N HIS A 123 -8.05 24.52 4.60
CA HIS A 123 -7.06 25.60 4.53
C HIS A 123 -6.50 25.83 3.11
N LEU A 124 -6.82 24.92 2.17
CA LEU A 124 -6.40 25.00 0.76
C LEU A 124 -7.56 25.35 -0.17
N ALA A 125 -8.79 25.51 0.32
CA ALA A 125 -10.00 25.61 -0.50
C ALA A 125 -9.90 26.69 -1.60
N ASP A 126 -9.30 27.84 -1.29
CA ASP A 126 -9.15 28.99 -2.19
C ASP A 126 -7.81 29.01 -2.96
N LYS A 127 -6.92 28.02 -2.72
CA LYS A 127 -5.66 27.92 -3.47
C LYS A 127 -5.88 27.36 -4.87
N ASN A 128 -5.10 27.86 -5.82
CA ASN A 128 -5.06 27.28 -7.15
C ASN A 128 -4.44 25.87 -7.11
N ILE A 129 -5.00 24.95 -7.87
CA ILE A 129 -4.51 23.55 -7.93
C ILE A 129 -3.05 23.45 -8.43
N GLU A 130 -2.58 24.41 -9.18
CA GLU A 130 -1.19 24.51 -9.67
C GLU A 130 -0.18 24.76 -8.52
N GLU A 131 -0.63 25.30 -7.40
CA GLU A 131 0.19 25.61 -6.23
C GLU A 131 0.26 24.44 -5.25
N LEU A 132 -0.45 23.35 -5.52
CA LEU A 132 -0.56 22.21 -4.63
C LEU A 132 0.63 21.25 -4.82
N SER A 133 1.05 20.64 -3.72
CA SER A 133 1.88 19.42 -3.80
C SER A 133 1.07 18.26 -4.41
N ASP A 134 1.77 17.24 -4.93
CA ASP A 134 1.11 16.06 -5.48
C ASP A 134 0.15 15.40 -4.45
N GLY A 135 0.53 15.35 -3.16
CA GLY A 135 -0.33 14.83 -2.08
C GLY A 135 -1.57 15.69 -1.86
N GLN A 136 -1.44 17.02 -1.84
CA GLN A 136 -2.57 17.94 -1.71
C GLN A 136 -3.51 17.86 -2.91
N LEU A 137 -2.98 17.74 -4.11
CA LEU A 137 -3.78 17.53 -5.32
C LEU A 137 -4.53 16.18 -5.24
N GLN A 138 -3.87 15.13 -4.77
CA GLN A 138 -4.50 13.81 -4.60
C GLN A 138 -5.65 13.86 -3.58
N MET A 139 -5.45 14.54 -2.43
CA MET A 139 -6.53 14.78 -1.46
C MET A 139 -7.70 15.54 -2.09
N THR A 140 -7.40 16.54 -2.93
CA THR A 140 -8.43 17.30 -3.65
C THR A 140 -9.22 16.41 -4.63
N MET A 141 -8.54 15.47 -5.31
CA MET A 141 -9.21 14.51 -6.20
C MET A 141 -10.10 13.53 -5.43
N ILE A 142 -9.68 13.12 -4.25
CA ILE A 142 -10.50 12.30 -3.36
C ILE A 142 -11.72 13.10 -2.87
N ALA A 143 -11.53 14.37 -2.45
CA ALA A 143 -12.65 15.25 -2.06
C ALA A 143 -13.66 15.41 -3.19
N ARG A 144 -13.20 15.62 -4.44
CA ARG A 144 -14.06 15.67 -5.62
C ARG A 144 -14.87 14.39 -5.79
N ALA A 145 -14.27 13.23 -5.57
CA ALA A 145 -14.97 11.97 -5.66
C ALA A 145 -16.00 11.79 -4.53
N LEU A 146 -15.67 12.22 -3.31
CA LEU A 146 -16.61 12.22 -2.18
C LEU A 146 -17.80 13.13 -2.40
N ALA A 147 -17.60 14.30 -3.05
CA ALA A 147 -18.68 15.23 -3.40
C ALA A 147 -19.70 14.62 -4.37
N GLN A 148 -19.40 13.51 -5.02
CA GLN A 148 -20.38 12.75 -5.80
C GLN A 148 -21.36 11.95 -4.94
N GLU A 149 -21.15 11.84 -3.62
CA GLU A 149 -21.99 11.08 -2.69
C GLU A 149 -22.35 9.68 -3.21
N THR A 150 -21.34 8.96 -3.65
CA THR A 150 -21.49 7.60 -4.17
C THR A 150 -21.17 6.58 -3.09
N GLU A 151 -21.77 5.41 -3.16
CA GLU A 151 -21.56 4.33 -2.21
C GLU A 151 -20.32 3.49 -2.54
N ILE A 152 -19.78 3.63 -3.74
CA ILE A 152 -18.59 2.90 -4.21
C ILE A 152 -17.55 3.91 -4.71
N LEU A 153 -16.32 3.77 -4.21
CA LEU A 153 -15.17 4.57 -4.62
C LEU A 153 -14.08 3.66 -5.17
N LEU A 154 -13.69 3.89 -6.41
CA LEU A 154 -12.61 3.16 -7.08
C LEU A 154 -11.42 4.09 -7.26
N LEU A 155 -10.22 3.66 -6.84
CA LEU A 155 -9.00 4.46 -6.98
C LEU A 155 -7.92 3.65 -7.70
N ASP A 156 -7.31 4.27 -8.69
CA ASP A 156 -6.19 3.68 -9.44
C ASP A 156 -4.89 4.35 -9.03
N GLU A 157 -4.04 3.64 -8.28
CA GLU A 157 -2.74 4.08 -7.77
C GLU A 157 -2.78 5.44 -7.03
N PRO A 158 -3.67 5.63 -6.03
CA PRO A 158 -3.86 6.95 -5.40
C PRO A 158 -2.65 7.45 -4.61
N THR A 159 -1.66 6.60 -4.38
CA THR A 159 -0.44 6.92 -3.63
C THR A 159 0.80 7.06 -4.53
N ALA A 160 0.63 6.94 -5.85
CA ALA A 160 1.74 7.03 -6.79
C ALA A 160 2.42 8.41 -6.74
N HIS A 161 3.76 8.40 -6.78
CA HIS A 161 4.62 9.59 -6.75
C HIS A 161 4.60 10.43 -5.45
N LEU A 162 3.94 9.93 -4.41
CA LEU A 162 3.90 10.60 -3.11
C LEU A 162 5.04 10.15 -2.21
N ASP A 163 5.45 11.01 -1.29
CA ASP A 163 6.33 10.61 -0.19
C ASP A 163 5.61 9.68 0.82
N LEU A 164 6.39 9.04 1.68
CA LEU A 164 5.88 8.04 2.60
C LEU A 164 4.78 8.59 3.54
N ASN A 165 4.93 9.83 4.04
CA ASN A 165 3.97 10.41 4.97
C ASN A 165 2.62 10.62 4.29
N ASN A 166 2.61 11.20 3.10
CA ASN A 166 1.40 11.41 2.30
C ASN A 166 0.73 10.08 1.91
N ARG A 167 1.51 9.04 1.57
CA ARG A 167 0.96 7.70 1.29
C ARG A 167 0.23 7.12 2.49
N VAL A 168 0.87 7.16 3.67
CA VAL A 168 0.29 6.67 4.93
C VAL A 168 -0.99 7.45 5.27
N GLU A 169 -0.97 8.76 5.11
CA GLU A 169 -2.12 9.62 5.38
C GLU A 169 -3.31 9.26 4.49
N ILE A 170 -3.11 9.14 3.17
CA ILE A 170 -4.15 8.77 2.22
C ILE A 170 -4.73 7.38 2.52
N MET A 171 -3.89 6.39 2.80
CA MET A 171 -4.38 5.03 3.07
C MET A 171 -5.20 4.98 4.37
N ASN A 172 -4.76 5.69 5.42
CA ASN A 172 -5.52 5.79 6.67
C ASN A 172 -6.84 6.55 6.49
N LEU A 173 -6.82 7.64 5.71
CA LEU A 173 -8.03 8.39 5.35
C LEU A 173 -9.05 7.50 4.64
N LEU A 174 -8.63 6.76 3.60
CA LEU A 174 -9.51 5.89 2.83
C LEU A 174 -10.09 4.76 3.69
N ARG A 175 -9.27 4.18 4.60
CA ARG A 175 -9.76 3.20 5.57
C ARG A 175 -10.80 3.80 6.52
N HIS A 176 -10.53 5.00 7.03
CA HIS A 176 -11.49 5.70 7.90
C HIS A 176 -12.80 5.99 7.16
N LEU A 177 -12.72 6.52 5.94
CA LEU A 177 -13.88 6.82 5.11
C LEU A 177 -14.73 5.56 4.83
N ALA A 178 -14.10 4.44 4.44
CA ALA A 178 -14.84 3.19 4.21
C ALA A 178 -15.75 2.85 5.40
N ARG A 179 -15.21 2.93 6.62
CA ARG A 179 -15.92 2.57 7.85
C ARG A 179 -16.93 3.64 8.29
N ALA A 180 -16.53 4.91 8.25
CA ALA A 180 -17.37 6.02 8.75
C ALA A 180 -18.60 6.27 7.87
N THR A 181 -18.47 6.10 6.54
CA THR A 181 -19.54 6.33 5.57
C THR A 181 -20.21 5.05 5.08
N ASN A 182 -19.73 3.88 5.53
CA ASN A 182 -20.16 2.56 5.06
C ASN A 182 -20.03 2.36 3.54
N ASN A 183 -19.07 3.07 2.93
CA ASN A 183 -18.78 2.98 1.50
C ASN A 183 -17.88 1.78 1.22
N ALA A 184 -18.02 1.19 0.03
CA ALA A 184 -17.07 0.23 -0.48
C ALA A 184 -15.95 0.96 -1.21
N ILE A 185 -14.71 0.74 -0.79
CA ILE A 185 -13.54 1.37 -1.41
C ILE A 185 -12.62 0.30 -2.00
N LEU A 186 -12.33 0.41 -3.29
CA LEU A 186 -11.36 -0.45 -3.98
C LEU A 186 -10.19 0.39 -4.47
N ILE A 187 -9.00 0.02 -4.04
CA ILE A 187 -7.73 0.67 -4.42
C ILE A 187 -6.90 -0.30 -5.24
N ALA A 188 -6.60 0.03 -6.49
CA ALA A 188 -5.51 -0.63 -7.19
C ALA A 188 -4.18 -0.01 -6.76
N THR A 189 -3.24 -0.81 -6.26
CA THR A 189 -1.95 -0.33 -5.76
C THR A 189 -0.85 -1.36 -5.91
N HIS A 190 0.39 -0.89 -5.91
CA HIS A 190 1.60 -1.71 -5.80
C HIS A 190 2.31 -1.54 -4.45
N GLU A 191 1.77 -0.71 -3.55
CA GLU A 191 2.31 -0.43 -2.21
C GLU A 191 2.00 -1.58 -1.26
N LEU A 192 2.89 -2.58 -1.23
CA LEU A 192 2.70 -3.82 -0.48
C LEU A 192 2.52 -3.58 1.02
N ASP A 193 3.46 -2.85 1.63
CA ASP A 193 3.47 -2.64 3.08
C ASP A 193 2.21 -1.93 3.57
N LEU A 194 1.76 -0.90 2.84
CA LEU A 194 0.58 -0.14 3.21
C LEU A 194 -0.71 -0.94 3.00
N ALA A 195 -0.80 -1.68 1.90
CA ALA A 195 -1.96 -2.53 1.64
C ALA A 195 -2.12 -3.61 2.70
N LEU A 196 -1.03 -4.29 3.09
CA LEU A 196 -1.06 -5.32 4.14
C LEU A 196 -1.49 -4.78 5.51
N GLN A 197 -1.18 -3.52 5.81
CA GLN A 197 -1.50 -2.91 7.11
C GLN A 197 -2.87 -2.23 7.16
N THR A 198 -3.45 -1.88 6.01
CA THR A 198 -4.66 -1.05 5.98
C THR A 198 -5.88 -1.73 5.36
N ALA A 199 -5.71 -2.66 4.43
CA ALA A 199 -6.82 -3.32 3.75
C ALA A 199 -7.59 -4.27 4.67
N ASP A 200 -8.91 -4.28 4.52
CA ASP A 200 -9.77 -5.30 5.14
C ASP A 200 -9.75 -6.59 4.31
N LYS A 201 -9.47 -6.47 3.01
CA LYS A 201 -9.36 -7.61 2.08
C LYS A 201 -8.39 -7.28 0.95
N ILE A 202 -7.65 -8.26 0.49
CA ILE A 202 -6.81 -8.17 -0.70
C ILE A 202 -7.46 -8.93 -1.86
N TRP A 203 -7.42 -8.32 -3.03
CA TRP A 203 -7.59 -8.98 -4.32
C TRP A 203 -6.20 -9.09 -4.95
N LEU A 204 -5.65 -10.29 -5.01
CA LEU A 204 -4.29 -10.55 -5.50
C LEU A 204 -4.34 -11.13 -6.90
N ALA A 205 -3.89 -10.36 -7.89
CA ALA A 205 -3.83 -10.78 -9.28
C ALA A 205 -2.69 -11.78 -9.52
N THR A 206 -3.01 -12.92 -10.10
CA THR A 206 -2.04 -13.98 -10.39
C THR A 206 -1.68 -14.03 -11.89
N SER A 207 -0.54 -14.63 -12.21
CA SER A 207 -0.09 -14.88 -13.59
C SER A 207 -1.06 -15.77 -14.38
N ASN A 208 -1.90 -16.55 -13.69
CA ASN A 208 -2.92 -17.43 -14.29
C ASN A 208 -4.21 -16.69 -14.65
N LYS A 209 -4.18 -15.35 -14.77
CA LYS A 209 -5.33 -14.50 -15.11
C LYS A 209 -6.50 -14.60 -14.13
N LYS A 210 -6.23 -15.00 -12.90
CA LYS A 210 -7.20 -15.09 -11.80
C LYS A 210 -6.88 -14.09 -10.70
N ILE A 211 -7.85 -13.87 -9.84
CA ILE A 211 -7.68 -13.05 -8.64
C ILE A 211 -7.96 -13.95 -7.43
N LEU A 212 -6.96 -14.06 -6.53
CA LEU A 212 -7.12 -14.63 -5.21
C LEU A 212 -7.69 -13.56 -4.28
N THR A 213 -8.54 -13.94 -3.36
CA THR A 213 -9.13 -13.02 -2.39
C THR A 213 -8.99 -13.56 -0.98
N GLY A 214 -8.56 -12.71 -0.05
CA GLY A 214 -8.40 -13.14 1.34
C GLY A 214 -8.07 -11.96 2.25
N LEU A 215 -7.94 -12.26 3.54
CA LEU A 215 -7.32 -11.35 4.49
C LEU A 215 -5.84 -11.18 4.13
N PRO A 216 -5.26 -9.99 4.33
CA PRO A 216 -3.83 -9.78 4.08
C PRO A 216 -2.96 -10.85 4.75
N GLU A 217 -3.22 -11.13 6.02
CA GLU A 217 -2.46 -12.07 6.83
C GLU A 217 -2.54 -13.51 6.30
N ASP A 218 -3.72 -13.96 5.87
CA ASP A 218 -3.91 -15.31 5.33
C ASP A 218 -3.10 -15.50 4.04
N LEU A 219 -3.14 -14.51 3.12
CA LEU A 219 -2.41 -14.56 1.86
C LEU A 219 -0.88 -14.47 2.03
N VAL A 220 -0.41 -13.86 3.13
CA VAL A 220 1.00 -13.87 3.50
C VAL A 220 1.39 -15.25 4.04
N LEU A 221 0.57 -15.81 4.95
CA LEU A 221 0.89 -17.06 5.63
C LEU A 221 0.84 -18.28 4.70
N ASP A 222 -0.07 -18.29 3.73
CA ASP A 222 -0.19 -19.37 2.74
C ASP A 222 0.84 -19.28 1.60
N GLY A 223 1.61 -18.16 1.50
CA GLY A 223 2.65 -17.95 0.50
C GLY A 223 2.15 -17.40 -0.84
N SER A 224 0.85 -17.04 -0.96
CA SER A 224 0.28 -16.51 -2.20
C SER A 224 1.01 -15.26 -2.72
N PHE A 225 1.49 -14.41 -1.82
CA PHE A 225 2.28 -13.23 -2.20
C PHE A 225 3.64 -13.60 -2.78
N ASP A 226 4.33 -14.58 -2.19
CA ASP A 226 5.64 -15.04 -2.67
C ASP A 226 5.52 -15.63 -4.08
N ASP A 227 4.45 -16.39 -4.35
CA ASP A 227 4.16 -16.97 -5.66
C ASP A 227 3.90 -15.88 -6.73
N VAL A 228 3.22 -14.80 -6.37
CA VAL A 228 2.85 -13.72 -7.30
C VAL A 228 4.01 -12.76 -7.54
N PHE A 229 4.68 -12.31 -6.49
CA PHE A 229 5.72 -11.28 -6.59
C PHE A 229 7.13 -11.84 -6.75
N GLN A 230 7.33 -13.14 -6.47
CA GLN A 230 8.63 -13.82 -6.54
C GLN A 230 9.72 -13.04 -5.81
N LEU A 231 9.43 -12.66 -4.56
CA LEU A 231 10.26 -11.78 -3.74
C LEU A 231 11.62 -12.45 -3.45
N LYS A 232 12.62 -12.12 -4.26
CA LYS A 232 13.97 -12.64 -4.07
C LYS A 232 14.66 -11.93 -2.92
N GLY A 233 15.04 -12.69 -1.89
CA GLY A 233 15.78 -12.15 -0.75
C GLY A 233 14.96 -11.27 0.20
N PHE A 234 13.63 -11.28 0.10
CA PHE A 234 12.74 -10.64 1.06
C PHE A 234 11.73 -11.65 1.58
N ASP A 235 11.71 -11.86 2.88
CA ASP A 235 10.75 -12.72 3.56
C ASP A 235 9.60 -11.87 4.08
N LEU A 236 8.45 -12.00 3.44
CA LEU A 236 7.26 -11.21 3.77
C LEU A 236 6.70 -11.57 5.16
N LYS A 237 6.85 -12.83 5.60
CA LYS A 237 6.36 -13.30 6.90
C LYS A 237 7.09 -12.63 8.06
N THR A 238 8.36 -12.33 7.89
CA THR A 238 9.19 -11.67 8.90
C THR A 238 9.44 -10.19 8.62
N GLY A 239 9.09 -9.71 7.41
CA GLY A 239 9.37 -8.36 6.95
C GLY A 239 10.85 -8.06 6.76
N LYS A 240 11.68 -9.08 6.57
CA LYS A 240 13.14 -8.94 6.54
C LYS A 240 13.72 -9.24 5.17
N MET A 241 14.75 -8.48 4.82
CA MET A 241 15.65 -8.86 3.73
C MET A 241 16.62 -9.94 4.23
N SER A 242 16.72 -11.05 3.50
CA SER A 242 17.74 -12.06 3.75
C SER A 242 19.04 -11.62 3.07
N HIS A 243 20.11 -11.51 3.86
CA HIS A 243 21.44 -11.27 3.34
C HIS A 243 22.21 -12.59 3.34
N GLU A 244 22.74 -13.00 2.19
CA GLU A 244 23.63 -14.18 2.15
C GLU A 244 24.94 -13.85 2.87
N PRO A 245 25.33 -14.61 3.90
CA PRO A 245 26.61 -14.42 4.57
C PRO A 245 27.75 -14.64 3.57
N HIS A 246 28.58 -13.64 3.36
CA HIS A 246 29.78 -13.74 2.52
C HIS A 246 31.08 -13.77 3.31
N ARG A 247 31.01 -13.45 4.61
CA ARG A 247 32.10 -13.64 5.56
C ARG A 247 31.90 -14.99 6.24
N LYS A 248 32.88 -15.85 6.24
CA LYS A 248 32.84 -17.16 6.95
C LYS A 248 33.02 -16.97 8.47
N ILE A 249 32.32 -16.01 9.05
CA ILE A 249 32.40 -15.63 10.47
C ILE A 249 31.01 -15.65 11.05
N SER A 250 30.83 -16.48 12.06
CA SER A 250 29.58 -16.57 12.82
C SER A 250 29.68 -15.73 14.08
N VAL A 251 28.62 -14.96 14.35
CA VAL A 251 28.52 -14.07 15.51
C VAL A 251 27.33 -14.47 16.36
N GLN A 252 27.57 -14.69 17.67
CA GLN A 252 26.49 -14.83 18.62
C GLN A 252 26.05 -13.44 19.08
N LEU A 253 24.77 -13.14 18.96
CA LEU A 253 24.19 -11.86 19.34
C LEU A 253 23.19 -12.06 20.48
N ASP A 254 23.45 -11.45 21.65
CA ASP A 254 22.58 -11.50 22.83
C ASP A 254 22.01 -10.11 23.09
N GLY A 255 20.69 -10.02 23.23
CA GLY A 255 19.96 -8.79 23.50
C GLY A 255 18.50 -8.89 23.07
N GLU A 256 17.75 -7.84 23.30
CA GLU A 256 16.32 -7.74 22.96
C GLU A 256 15.98 -6.33 22.44
N GLY A 257 14.78 -6.20 21.88
CA GLY A 257 14.25 -4.91 21.48
C GLY A 257 14.73 -4.41 20.10
N HIS A 258 14.54 -3.12 19.87
CA HIS A 258 14.85 -2.47 18.58
C HIS A 258 16.37 -2.46 18.31
N GLU A 259 17.17 -2.27 19.34
CA GLU A 259 18.63 -2.26 19.25
C GLU A 259 19.18 -3.60 18.79
N TYR A 260 18.62 -4.70 19.30
CA TYR A 260 18.96 -6.06 18.84
C TYR A 260 18.64 -6.22 17.35
N LEU A 261 17.42 -5.83 16.93
CA LEU A 261 16.99 -5.94 15.53
C LEU A 261 17.92 -5.15 14.60
N TRP A 262 18.23 -3.90 14.94
CA TRP A 262 19.12 -3.07 14.12
C TRP A 262 20.57 -3.56 14.13
N THR A 263 21.06 -4.12 15.26
CA THR A 263 22.37 -4.74 15.33
C THR A 263 22.44 -5.97 14.43
N LYS A 264 21.43 -6.84 14.51
CA LYS A 264 21.31 -8.01 13.65
C LYS A 264 21.33 -7.62 12.17
N ASN A 265 20.50 -6.66 11.77
CA ASN A 265 20.45 -6.17 10.39
C ASN A 265 21.80 -5.61 9.91
N ALA A 266 22.51 -4.85 10.76
CA ALA A 266 23.82 -4.31 10.43
C ALA A 266 24.87 -5.41 10.21
N LEU A 267 24.89 -6.44 11.06
CA LEU A 267 25.80 -7.57 10.96
C LEU A 267 25.50 -8.44 9.72
N GLU A 268 24.24 -8.80 9.49
CA GLU A 268 23.82 -9.59 8.32
C GLU A 268 24.14 -8.84 7.01
N ARG A 269 23.85 -7.55 6.95
CA ARG A 269 24.21 -6.69 5.78
C ARG A 269 25.73 -6.63 5.56
N SER A 270 26.52 -6.69 6.63
CA SER A 270 27.99 -6.72 6.58
C SER A 270 28.53 -8.13 6.32
N GLY A 271 27.68 -9.12 6.08
CA GLY A 271 28.04 -10.47 5.66
C GLY A 271 28.39 -11.43 6.80
N TYR A 272 28.08 -11.07 8.05
CA TYR A 272 28.24 -11.97 9.21
C TYR A 272 27.02 -12.90 9.30
N GLU A 273 27.27 -14.15 9.72
CA GLU A 273 26.23 -15.11 10.05
C GLU A 273 25.83 -14.96 11.52
N ILE A 274 24.54 -14.83 11.81
CA ILE A 274 24.04 -14.76 13.19
C ILE A 274 23.66 -16.16 13.66
N ALA A 275 24.39 -16.68 14.65
CA ALA A 275 24.10 -17.96 15.25
C ALA A 275 22.97 -17.83 16.27
N THR A 276 21.86 -18.52 16.04
CA THR A 276 20.71 -18.59 16.95
C THR A 276 20.86 -19.67 18.02
N ASP A 277 21.53 -20.80 17.71
CA ASP A 277 21.85 -21.89 18.64
C ASP A 277 23.03 -22.68 18.08
N LEU A 278 24.14 -22.70 18.79
CA LEU A 278 25.27 -23.54 18.41
C LEU A 278 25.50 -24.65 19.44
N PRO A 279 25.61 -25.91 18.99
CA PRO A 279 26.08 -26.98 19.88
C PRO A 279 27.52 -26.68 20.31
N ALA A 280 27.80 -26.90 21.58
CA ALA A 280 29.04 -26.57 22.27
C ALA A 280 30.38 -27.17 21.72
N ARG A 281 30.37 -27.69 20.49
CA ARG A 281 31.51 -28.41 19.88
C ARG A 281 32.33 -27.65 18.84
N GLN A 282 32.01 -26.40 18.52
CA GLN A 282 32.82 -25.56 17.60
C GLN A 282 33.32 -24.27 18.26
N ALA A 283 33.94 -24.39 19.42
CA ALA A 283 34.39 -23.27 20.25
C ALA A 283 35.74 -22.65 19.80
N GLY A 284 36.01 -22.58 18.52
CA GLY A 284 37.25 -22.03 18.02
C GLY A 284 37.05 -20.80 17.13
N SER A 285 36.82 -19.62 17.68
CA SER A 285 36.75 -18.29 17.03
C SER A 285 35.35 -17.64 17.05
N GLN A 286 34.57 -17.85 18.09
CA GLN A 286 33.27 -17.19 18.23
C GLN A 286 33.43 -15.77 18.73
N ILE A 287 32.86 -14.85 17.97
CA ILE A 287 32.63 -13.49 18.41
C ILE A 287 31.26 -13.46 19.08
N LYS A 288 31.22 -13.05 20.34
CA LYS A 288 29.99 -12.83 21.09
C LYS A 288 29.77 -11.33 21.25
N ILE A 289 28.60 -10.86 20.90
CA ILE A 289 28.16 -9.46 21.05
C ILE A 289 26.97 -9.46 22.01
N THR A 290 27.09 -8.71 23.11
CA THR A 290 26.02 -8.54 24.09
C THR A 290 25.61 -7.09 24.16
N LEU A 291 24.33 -6.82 24.04
CA LEU A 291 23.75 -5.50 24.20
C LEU A 291 23.43 -5.25 25.68
N ILE A 292 23.90 -4.13 26.19
CA ILE A 292 23.66 -3.71 27.58
C ILE A 292 23.11 -2.29 27.56
N ASN A 293 22.08 -2.04 28.35
CA ASN A 293 21.54 -0.69 28.52
C ASN A 293 22.13 -0.08 29.80
N GLU A 294 22.94 0.95 29.66
CA GLU A 294 23.52 1.71 30.78
C GLU A 294 23.06 3.16 30.73
N GLY A 295 22.20 3.55 31.66
CA GLY A 295 21.70 4.92 31.76
C GLY A 295 20.89 5.40 30.56
N GLY A 296 20.11 4.51 29.94
CA GLY A 296 19.28 4.83 28.75
C GLY A 296 20.05 4.86 27.43
N LYS A 297 21.32 4.42 27.43
CA LYS A 297 22.14 4.29 26.21
C LYS A 297 22.57 2.85 26.02
N THR A 298 22.46 2.36 24.81
CA THR A 298 22.91 1.01 24.46
C THR A 298 24.41 0.97 24.27
N ILE A 299 25.06 -0.03 24.89
CA ILE A 299 26.48 -0.35 24.75
C ILE A 299 26.59 -1.78 24.21
N TRP A 300 27.40 -1.94 23.18
CA TRP A 300 27.74 -3.25 22.61
C TRP A 300 29.03 -3.75 23.23
N LYS A 301 28.96 -4.86 23.97
CA LYS A 301 30.16 -5.55 24.51
C LYS A 301 30.51 -6.70 23.56
N ILE A 302 31.73 -6.67 23.05
CA ILE A 302 32.27 -7.64 22.12
C ILE A 302 33.25 -8.52 22.91
N SER A 303 33.01 -9.82 22.90
CA SER A 303 33.89 -10.81 23.49
C SER A 303 34.37 -11.75 22.39
N SER A 304 35.69 -11.84 22.21
CA SER A 304 36.33 -12.77 21.29
C SER A 304 37.52 -13.44 21.98
N ALA A 305 38.04 -14.51 21.41
CA ALA A 305 39.23 -15.22 21.97
C ALA A 305 40.46 -14.32 22.13
N LYS A 306 40.51 -13.17 21.46
CA LYS A 306 41.68 -12.27 21.44
C LYS A 306 41.49 -10.97 22.21
N LYS A 307 40.26 -10.46 22.32
CA LYS A 307 40.00 -9.14 22.93
C LYS A 307 38.57 -9.03 23.44
N ASN A 308 38.43 -8.31 24.57
CA ASN A 308 37.14 -7.81 25.04
C ASN A 308 37.10 -6.32 24.85
N GLN A 309 36.11 -5.83 24.13
CA GLN A 309 35.96 -4.40 23.80
C GLN A 309 34.51 -3.97 24.00
N SER A 310 34.27 -2.68 24.14
CA SER A 310 32.94 -2.12 24.17
C SER A 310 32.85 -0.91 23.25
N CYS A 311 31.70 -0.69 22.65
CA CYS A 311 31.46 0.48 21.79
C CYS A 311 30.04 1.02 21.99
N LYS A 312 29.84 2.27 21.53
CA LYS A 312 28.59 3.02 21.75
C LYS A 312 27.79 3.25 20.46
N THR A 313 28.31 2.80 19.32
CA THR A 313 27.64 2.92 18.01
C THR A 313 27.87 1.66 17.18
N LEU A 314 26.92 1.36 16.28
CA LEU A 314 27.05 0.25 15.33
C LEU A 314 28.22 0.46 14.35
N ALA A 315 28.53 1.69 13.99
CA ALA A 315 29.70 2.00 13.15
C ALA A 315 31.02 1.58 13.83
N GLN A 316 31.17 1.87 15.13
CA GLN A 316 32.32 1.41 15.91
C GLN A 316 32.36 -0.11 16.04
N LEU A 317 31.20 -0.76 16.26
CA LEU A 317 31.08 -2.20 16.31
C LEU A 317 31.62 -2.85 15.03
N LEU A 318 31.12 -2.43 13.86
CA LEU A 318 31.56 -2.96 12.58
C LEU A 318 33.05 -2.72 12.32
N SER A 319 33.56 -1.53 12.64
CA SER A 319 35.02 -1.23 12.52
C SER A 319 35.88 -2.14 13.39
N ILE A 320 35.44 -2.45 14.62
CA ILE A 320 36.15 -3.38 15.51
C ILE A 320 36.16 -4.81 14.97
N LEU A 321 35.06 -5.22 14.34
CA LEU A 321 34.94 -6.56 13.77
C LEU A 321 35.75 -6.72 12.45
N GLU A 322 36.08 -5.63 11.80
CA GLU A 322 36.89 -5.58 10.57
C GLU A 322 38.41 -5.48 10.83
N SER A 323 38.80 -5.10 12.05
CA SER A 323 40.21 -4.95 12.48
C SER A 323 40.77 -6.25 13.06
#